data_77756acda99f23232d4d46b09255abf2
#
_entry.id   77756acda99f23232d4d46b09255abf2
#
_cell.length_a   1.000
_cell.length_b   1.000
_cell.length_c   1.000
_cell.angle_alpha   90.00
_cell.angle_beta   90.00
_cell.angle_gamma   90.00
#
_symmetry.space_group_name_H-M   'P 1'
#
loop_
_entity.id
_entity.type
_entity.pdbx_description
1 polymer ?
#
loop_
_entity_poly.entity_id
_entity_poly.type
_entity_poly.pdbx_seq_one_letter_code
_entity_poly.pdbx_strand_id
1 'polypeptide(L)'
;MLRFPLIALLVISFVSTISVARAADGPPLPAPAAVAKAPAVAAAPIAPVWQAKLPTFDDYAYEQKVEALIATFEQSTGKKLVPGEKKKVGLKVYTDSGAGMATPLPLVRGVIRALVKRGFANTDIFLVGLNQLRLRMTGYLPSLVTGETPFKGNLIYVLESGRFYDPAWFYDSPLPQRFDPIFAESQTKDFANNSSKDEDRKSFLATPLFFDADFWINLPVYTDHPILGINGALVNATLWNASNTARFFRSPANAPAAVAEMSAIPELRQTWMFTITSLEHYQYIGGPFFNSLYSKTEPLLWLSTDPVMLDSLMRAKIDRARRLNGFENISEEIRTLEFAETLGVGSTRIKKANIIEVN
;
A
#
# COMPACT_ATOMS: atom_id res chain seq x y z
N MET A 1 60.30 12.68 -37.64
CA MET A 1 59.50 13.24 -38.76
C MET A 1 58.77 12.08 -39.43
N LEU A 2 57.53 11.79 -39.04
CA LEU A 2 56.67 10.85 -39.72
C LEU A 2 55.41 11.63 -40.15
N ARG A 3 55.16 11.68 -41.43
CA ARG A 3 53.98 12.29 -42.08
C ARG A 3 52.89 11.22 -42.18
N PHE A 4 51.71 11.50 -41.62
CA PHE A 4 50.49 10.71 -41.88
C PHE A 4 49.65 11.38 -43.02
N PRO A 5 49.12 10.64 -43.96
CA PRO A 5 48.27 11.19 -44.99
C PRO A 5 46.81 11.36 -44.51
N LEU A 6 46.23 12.46 -44.92
CA LEU A 6 44.85 12.86 -44.69
C LEU A 6 43.94 12.00 -45.60
N ILE A 7 43.08 11.17 -45.05
CA ILE A 7 42.05 10.44 -45.78
C ILE A 7 40.77 11.29 -45.72
N ALA A 8 40.40 11.84 -46.88
CA ALA A 8 39.13 12.54 -47.06
C ALA A 8 37.98 11.51 -47.13
N LEU A 9 37.05 11.56 -46.20
CA LEU A 9 35.87 10.72 -46.18
C LEU A 9 34.77 11.43 -47.02
N LEU A 10 34.45 10.87 -48.19
CA LEU A 10 33.37 11.32 -49.07
C LEU A 10 32.02 10.81 -48.50
N VAL A 11 31.20 11.70 -47.92
CA VAL A 11 29.84 11.38 -47.50
C VAL A 11 28.93 11.50 -48.69
N ILE A 12 28.50 10.36 -49.24
CA ILE A 12 27.45 10.30 -50.27
C ILE A 12 26.09 10.28 -49.56
N SER A 13 25.37 11.40 -49.63
CA SER A 13 24.00 11.48 -49.16
C SER A 13 23.07 10.82 -50.17
N PHE A 14 22.55 9.67 -49.85
CA PHE A 14 21.42 9.08 -50.53
C PHE A 14 20.13 9.72 -50.03
N VAL A 15 19.52 10.60 -50.82
CA VAL A 15 18.18 11.11 -50.60
C VAL A 15 17.23 10.08 -51.21
N SER A 16 16.67 9.20 -50.37
CA SER A 16 15.57 8.31 -50.79
C SER A 16 14.28 9.11 -50.74
N THR A 17 13.74 9.46 -51.88
CA THR A 17 12.38 9.98 -52.02
C THR A 17 11.39 8.84 -51.76
N ILE A 18 10.81 8.79 -50.56
CA ILE A 18 9.67 7.91 -50.27
C ILE A 18 8.44 8.53 -50.90
N SER A 19 7.98 7.96 -52.01
CA SER A 19 6.64 8.25 -52.56
C SER A 19 5.59 7.69 -51.59
N VAL A 20 4.94 8.55 -50.86
CA VAL A 20 3.75 8.19 -50.08
C VAL A 20 2.61 7.98 -51.07
N ALA A 21 2.29 6.71 -51.34
CA ALA A 21 1.07 6.35 -52.04
C ALA A 21 -0.13 6.82 -51.20
N ARG A 22 -0.89 7.79 -51.77
CA ARG A 22 -2.13 8.27 -51.16
C ARG A 22 -3.13 7.12 -51.20
N ALA A 23 -3.45 6.58 -50.02
CA ALA A 23 -4.48 5.56 -49.85
C ALA A 23 -5.84 6.17 -50.30
N ALA A 24 -6.56 5.43 -51.11
CA ALA A 24 -7.85 5.79 -51.64
C ALA A 24 -8.86 6.09 -50.52
N ASP A 25 -9.71 7.08 -50.77
CA ASP A 25 -10.78 7.54 -49.89
C ASP A 25 -11.71 6.38 -49.48
N GLY A 26 -11.50 5.85 -48.29
CA GLY A 26 -12.50 5.04 -47.61
C GLY A 26 -13.59 5.94 -47.04
N PRO A 27 -14.80 5.43 -46.80
CA PRO A 27 -15.87 6.23 -46.19
C PRO A 27 -15.41 6.77 -44.82
N PRO A 28 -15.79 8.02 -44.46
CA PRO A 28 -15.38 8.62 -43.20
C PRO A 28 -15.82 7.73 -42.03
N LEU A 29 -14.89 7.46 -41.14
CA LEU A 29 -15.19 6.75 -39.88
C LEU A 29 -16.33 7.48 -39.15
N PRO A 30 -17.35 6.77 -38.64
CA PRO A 30 -18.40 7.41 -37.89
C PRO A 30 -17.79 8.18 -36.72
N ALA A 31 -18.28 9.40 -36.51
CA ALA A 31 -17.84 10.22 -35.39
C ALA A 31 -17.96 9.41 -34.10
N PRO A 32 -16.97 9.47 -33.20
CA PRO A 32 -17.06 8.75 -31.93
C PRO A 32 -18.37 9.17 -31.24
N ALA A 33 -19.21 8.18 -30.94
CA ALA A 33 -20.43 8.41 -30.19
C ALA A 33 -20.05 9.17 -28.91
N ALA A 34 -20.77 10.24 -28.60
CA ALA A 34 -20.55 11.03 -27.42
C ALA A 34 -20.59 10.07 -26.21
N VAL A 35 -19.42 9.86 -25.60
CA VAL A 35 -19.31 9.06 -24.39
C VAL A 35 -20.21 9.75 -23.37
N ALA A 36 -21.31 9.10 -23.03
CA ALA A 36 -22.21 9.59 -21.99
C ALA A 36 -21.34 9.82 -20.74
N LYS A 37 -21.35 11.08 -20.25
CA LYS A 37 -20.61 11.45 -19.05
C LYS A 37 -21.08 10.52 -17.93
N ALA A 38 -20.22 9.64 -17.45
CA ALA A 38 -20.54 8.75 -16.34
C ALA A 38 -21.13 9.60 -15.19
N PRO A 39 -22.20 9.13 -14.53
CA PRO A 39 -22.80 9.87 -13.42
C PRO A 39 -21.68 10.19 -12.43
N ALA A 40 -21.60 11.46 -12.01
CA ALA A 40 -20.63 11.89 -11.02
C ALA A 40 -20.86 11.04 -9.75
N VAL A 41 -19.90 10.19 -9.41
CA VAL A 41 -19.91 9.46 -8.15
C VAL A 41 -19.99 10.50 -7.04
N ALA A 42 -21.01 10.42 -6.20
CA ALA A 42 -21.17 11.34 -5.09
C ALA A 42 -19.89 11.28 -4.24
N ALA A 43 -19.30 12.44 -3.95
CA ALA A 43 -18.08 12.50 -3.17
C ALA A 43 -18.30 11.80 -1.82
N ALA A 44 -17.41 10.87 -1.47
CA ALA A 44 -17.48 10.13 -0.22
C ALA A 44 -17.59 11.10 0.98
N PRO A 45 -18.42 10.80 1.98
CA PRO A 45 -18.48 11.59 3.20
C PRO A 45 -17.11 11.60 3.87
N ILE A 46 -16.73 12.74 4.44
CA ILE A 46 -15.44 12.88 5.10
C ILE A 46 -15.53 12.22 6.47
N ALA A 47 -14.80 11.12 6.65
CA ALA A 47 -14.69 10.47 7.94
C ALA A 47 -13.76 11.25 8.87
N PRO A 48 -13.99 11.23 10.19
CA PRO A 48 -13.10 11.85 11.15
C PRO A 48 -11.75 11.14 11.22
N VAL A 49 -10.73 11.89 11.62
CA VAL A 49 -9.42 11.39 12.04
C VAL A 49 -9.29 11.62 13.53
N TRP A 50 -9.34 10.57 14.32
CA TRP A 50 -9.08 10.64 15.75
C TRP A 50 -7.58 10.65 15.99
N GLN A 51 -7.09 11.63 16.73
CA GLN A 51 -5.69 11.83 17.03
C GLN A 51 -5.43 11.75 18.52
N ALA A 52 -4.42 10.99 18.93
CA ALA A 52 -3.94 10.96 20.31
C ALA A 52 -2.45 11.28 20.37
N LYS A 53 -2.05 12.04 21.40
CA LYS A 53 -0.64 12.33 21.64
C LYS A 53 -0.04 11.27 22.57
N LEU A 54 1.07 10.67 22.15
CA LEU A 54 1.86 9.73 22.95
C LEU A 54 2.80 10.51 23.87
N PRO A 55 2.77 10.28 25.21
CA PRO A 55 3.76 10.85 26.11
C PRO A 55 5.14 10.24 25.94
N THR A 56 5.19 8.95 25.62
CA THR A 56 6.39 8.13 25.39
C THR A 56 6.07 7.07 24.33
N PHE A 57 7.10 6.36 23.84
CA PHE A 57 6.92 5.28 22.85
C PHE A 57 6.99 3.88 23.49
N ASP A 58 6.65 3.75 24.76
CA ASP A 58 6.63 2.49 25.47
C ASP A 58 5.25 1.79 25.37
N ASP A 59 5.23 0.52 25.78
CA ASP A 59 4.02 -0.31 25.76
C ASP A 59 2.85 0.28 26.54
N TYR A 60 3.11 0.93 27.67
CA TYR A 60 2.07 1.50 28.50
C TYR A 60 1.38 2.70 27.83
N ALA A 61 2.18 3.63 27.30
CA ALA A 61 1.66 4.78 26.60
C ALA A 61 0.83 4.37 25.37
N TYR A 62 1.32 3.43 24.59
CA TYR A 62 0.57 2.89 23.46
C TYR A 62 -0.73 2.23 23.90
N GLU A 63 -0.71 1.37 24.93
CA GLU A 63 -1.93 0.70 25.41
C GLU A 63 -3.01 1.70 25.81
N GLN A 64 -2.65 2.74 26.58
CA GLN A 64 -3.60 3.75 27.03
C GLN A 64 -4.20 4.55 25.85
N LYS A 65 -3.36 5.00 24.93
CA LYS A 65 -3.81 5.84 23.82
C LYS A 65 -4.54 5.06 22.73
N VAL A 66 -4.16 3.83 22.46
CA VAL A 66 -4.88 2.92 21.55
C VAL A 66 -6.27 2.62 22.13
N GLU A 67 -6.37 2.31 23.42
CA GLU A 67 -7.68 2.08 24.07
C GLU A 67 -8.57 3.31 23.98
N ALA A 68 -8.05 4.50 24.28
CA ALA A 68 -8.80 5.75 24.18
C ALA A 68 -9.29 6.02 22.75
N LEU A 69 -8.45 5.82 21.75
CA LEU A 69 -8.81 5.97 20.32
C LEU A 69 -9.90 5.00 19.92
N ILE A 70 -9.78 3.72 20.26
CA ILE A 70 -10.77 2.69 19.92
C ILE A 70 -12.10 2.95 20.65
N ALA A 71 -12.07 3.32 21.94
CA ALA A 71 -13.29 3.66 22.69
C ALA A 71 -14.02 4.86 22.08
N THR A 72 -13.26 5.91 21.68
CA THR A 72 -13.82 7.08 21.00
C THR A 72 -14.40 6.73 19.65
N PHE A 73 -13.72 5.88 18.86
CA PHE A 73 -14.25 5.36 17.61
C PHE A 73 -15.56 4.62 17.81
N GLU A 74 -15.63 3.68 18.78
CA GLU A 74 -16.84 2.91 19.08
C GLU A 74 -17.99 3.82 19.53
N GLN A 75 -17.70 4.84 20.34
CA GLN A 75 -18.69 5.81 20.80
C GLN A 75 -19.22 6.68 19.66
N SER A 76 -18.31 7.14 18.79
CA SER A 76 -18.65 8.08 17.71
C SER A 76 -19.38 7.41 16.56
N THR A 77 -19.09 6.14 16.27
CA THR A 77 -19.64 5.42 15.11
C THR A 77 -20.75 4.44 15.46
N GLY A 78 -20.88 4.07 16.73
CA GLY A 78 -21.78 3.00 17.19
C GLY A 78 -21.28 1.58 16.86
N LYS A 79 -20.19 1.45 16.10
CA LYS A 79 -19.57 0.15 15.78
C LYS A 79 -18.83 -0.38 17.00
N LYS A 80 -19.00 -1.67 17.31
CA LYS A 80 -18.29 -2.33 18.41
C LYS A 80 -17.29 -3.34 17.89
N LEU A 81 -16.11 -3.36 18.50
CA LEU A 81 -15.05 -4.34 18.20
C LEU A 81 -15.25 -5.60 19.06
N VAL A 82 -16.30 -6.34 18.82
CA VAL A 82 -16.61 -7.57 19.56
C VAL A 82 -16.55 -8.78 18.62
N PRO A 83 -16.28 -10.00 19.15
CA PRO A 83 -16.31 -11.21 18.35
C PRO A 83 -17.66 -11.41 17.67
N GLY A 84 -17.62 -11.61 16.35
CA GLY A 84 -18.79 -11.96 15.53
C GLY A 84 -18.90 -13.48 15.30
N GLU A 85 -19.40 -13.85 14.13
CA GLU A 85 -19.62 -15.27 13.79
C GLU A 85 -18.30 -16.06 13.66
N LYS A 86 -17.25 -15.44 13.09
CA LYS A 86 -15.94 -16.08 12.89
C LYS A 86 -15.08 -16.05 14.14
N LYS A 87 -15.42 -15.20 15.09
CA LYS A 87 -14.70 -14.95 16.35
C LYS A 87 -13.23 -14.56 16.16
N LYS A 88 -12.83 -14.16 14.97
CA LYS A 88 -11.45 -13.84 14.60
C LYS A 88 -11.31 -12.40 14.13
N VAL A 89 -10.14 -11.83 14.38
CA VAL A 89 -9.75 -10.51 13.91
C VAL A 89 -8.34 -10.52 13.31
N GLY A 90 -8.19 -9.87 12.16
CA GLY A 90 -6.90 -9.76 11.48
C GLY A 90 -6.23 -8.42 11.75
N LEU A 91 -4.92 -8.42 11.94
CA LEU A 91 -4.09 -7.23 12.06
C LEU A 91 -3.09 -7.21 10.89
N LYS A 92 -3.27 -6.31 9.93
CA LYS A 92 -2.32 -6.14 8.82
C LYS A 92 -1.19 -5.22 9.23
N VAL A 93 -0.02 -5.80 9.47
CA VAL A 93 1.19 -5.05 9.82
C VAL A 93 2.05 -4.76 8.58
N TYR A 94 2.92 -3.76 8.69
CA TYR A 94 3.90 -3.40 7.68
C TYR A 94 5.32 -3.60 8.21
N THR A 95 6.16 -4.29 7.45
CA THR A 95 7.55 -4.61 7.85
C THR A 95 8.56 -4.48 6.72
N ASP A 96 8.10 -4.22 5.50
CA ASP A 96 8.91 -4.40 4.29
C ASP A 96 9.99 -3.33 4.09
N SER A 97 9.88 -2.17 4.72
CA SER A 97 10.96 -1.17 4.80
C SER A 97 12.14 -1.62 5.68
N GLY A 98 11.95 -2.64 6.52
CA GLY A 98 12.96 -3.19 7.43
C GLY A 98 12.95 -2.58 8.83
N ALA A 99 13.96 -2.95 9.63
CA ALA A 99 14.12 -2.45 10.98
C ALA A 99 14.24 -0.92 11.00
N GLY A 100 13.53 -0.26 11.89
CA GLY A 100 13.46 1.21 11.99
C GLY A 100 12.30 1.86 11.22
N MET A 101 11.63 1.12 10.32
CA MET A 101 10.47 1.60 9.56
C MET A 101 9.45 0.48 9.40
N ALA A 102 9.06 -0.12 10.50
CA ALA A 102 8.01 -1.14 10.59
C ALA A 102 6.92 -0.67 11.54
N THR A 103 5.74 -1.28 11.46
CA THR A 103 4.69 -1.06 12.45
C THR A 103 5.26 -1.28 13.86
N PRO A 104 5.17 -0.31 14.78
CA PRO A 104 5.73 -0.45 16.12
C PRO A 104 5.13 -1.62 16.89
N LEU A 105 5.97 -2.47 17.49
CA LEU A 105 5.49 -3.60 18.31
C LEU A 105 4.59 -3.14 19.46
N PRO A 106 4.87 -2.02 20.16
CA PRO A 106 3.98 -1.50 21.21
C PRO A 106 2.59 -1.14 20.68
N LEU A 107 2.48 -0.57 19.46
CA LEU A 107 1.19 -0.29 18.83
C LEU A 107 0.38 -1.58 18.65
N VAL A 108 1.00 -2.62 18.09
CA VAL A 108 0.32 -3.92 17.85
C VAL A 108 -0.10 -4.56 19.17
N ARG A 109 0.77 -4.56 20.17
CA ARG A 109 0.43 -5.05 21.52
C ARG A 109 -0.72 -4.27 22.15
N GLY A 110 -0.73 -2.95 22.00
CA GLY A 110 -1.84 -2.09 22.44
C GLY A 110 -3.17 -2.48 21.79
N VAL A 111 -3.17 -2.69 20.46
CA VAL A 111 -4.37 -3.12 19.72
C VAL A 111 -4.82 -4.52 20.17
N ILE A 112 -3.90 -5.48 20.32
CA ILE A 112 -4.22 -6.82 20.83
C ILE A 112 -4.87 -6.75 22.21
N ARG A 113 -4.30 -5.97 23.14
CA ARG A 113 -4.87 -5.80 24.49
C ARG A 113 -6.27 -5.17 24.46
N ALA A 114 -6.48 -4.18 23.60
CA ALA A 114 -7.79 -3.56 23.42
C ALA A 114 -8.84 -4.56 22.89
N LEU A 115 -8.45 -5.45 21.98
CA LEU A 115 -9.32 -6.51 21.44
C LEU A 115 -9.60 -7.59 22.47
N VAL A 116 -8.60 -8.00 23.26
CA VAL A 116 -8.78 -8.97 24.36
C VAL A 116 -9.75 -8.42 25.42
N LYS A 117 -9.66 -7.14 25.78
CA LYS A 117 -10.62 -6.47 26.68
C LYS A 117 -12.07 -6.50 26.14
N ARG A 118 -12.24 -6.63 24.80
CA ARG A 118 -13.53 -6.70 24.10
C ARG A 118 -14.03 -8.13 23.85
N GLY A 119 -13.31 -9.13 24.40
CA GLY A 119 -13.74 -10.53 24.40
C GLY A 119 -13.10 -11.43 23.35
N PHE A 120 -12.17 -10.95 22.55
CA PHE A 120 -11.39 -11.84 21.68
C PHE A 120 -10.41 -12.69 22.51
N ALA A 121 -10.32 -14.00 22.21
CA ALA A 121 -9.21 -14.78 22.73
C ALA A 121 -7.92 -14.40 22.00
N ASN A 122 -6.79 -14.45 22.69
CA ASN A 122 -5.49 -14.09 22.09
C ASN A 122 -5.17 -14.94 20.85
N THR A 123 -5.58 -16.20 20.83
CA THR A 123 -5.43 -17.14 19.70
C THR A 123 -6.31 -16.79 18.49
N ASP A 124 -7.32 -15.97 18.67
CA ASP A 124 -8.27 -15.57 17.62
C ASP A 124 -7.86 -14.24 16.96
N ILE A 125 -6.79 -13.63 17.48
CA ILE A 125 -6.18 -12.44 16.90
C ILE A 125 -4.96 -12.88 16.08
N PHE A 126 -5.01 -12.73 14.77
CA PHE A 126 -3.89 -13.09 13.92
C PHE A 126 -3.27 -11.87 13.22
N LEU A 127 -1.97 -11.93 13.03
CA LEU A 127 -1.19 -10.90 12.34
C LEU A 127 -0.92 -11.34 10.91
N VAL A 128 -0.94 -10.39 9.98
CA VAL A 128 -0.64 -10.63 8.56
C VAL A 128 0.50 -9.73 8.12
N GLY A 129 1.60 -10.34 7.68
CA GLY A 129 2.75 -9.65 7.11
C GLY A 129 3.24 -10.33 5.84
N LEU A 130 3.95 -9.59 4.99
CA LEU A 130 4.32 -10.11 3.66
C LEU A 130 5.55 -11.01 3.73
N ASN A 131 6.69 -10.49 4.14
CA ASN A 131 7.98 -11.14 4.01
C ASN A 131 8.48 -11.74 5.30
N GLN A 132 8.87 -13.02 5.28
CA GLN A 132 9.32 -13.76 6.46
C GLN A 132 10.59 -13.16 7.10
N LEU A 133 11.55 -12.81 6.28
CA LEU A 133 12.82 -12.25 6.78
C LEU A 133 12.58 -10.89 7.43
N ARG A 134 11.77 -10.04 6.81
CA ARG A 134 11.42 -8.71 7.34
C ARG A 134 10.65 -8.82 8.66
N LEU A 135 9.66 -9.71 8.74
CA LEU A 135 8.95 -9.99 9.99
C LEU A 135 9.89 -10.43 11.12
N ARG A 136 10.92 -11.22 10.80
CA ARG A 136 11.94 -11.64 11.78
C ARG A 136 12.85 -10.48 12.20
N MET A 137 13.36 -9.72 11.22
CA MET A 137 14.25 -8.58 11.48
C MET A 137 13.59 -7.45 12.28
N THR A 138 12.27 -7.33 12.17
CA THR A 138 11.47 -6.31 12.87
C THR A 138 10.86 -6.81 14.18
N GLY A 139 11.17 -8.05 14.60
CA GLY A 139 10.77 -8.60 15.89
C GLY A 139 9.36 -9.20 15.93
N TYR A 140 8.71 -9.44 14.80
CA TYR A 140 7.41 -10.11 14.76
C TYR A 140 7.53 -11.62 14.85
N LEU A 141 8.51 -12.22 14.19
CA LEU A 141 8.82 -13.64 14.28
C LEU A 141 9.98 -13.88 15.24
N PRO A 142 10.08 -15.10 15.82
CA PRO A 142 11.16 -15.45 16.74
C PRO A 142 12.54 -15.16 16.15
N SER A 143 13.42 -14.59 16.97
CA SER A 143 14.82 -14.43 16.62
C SER A 143 15.47 -15.80 16.42
N LEU A 144 16.35 -15.92 15.42
CA LEU A 144 17.13 -17.15 15.21
C LEU A 144 18.14 -17.41 16.35
N VAL A 145 18.47 -16.36 17.12
CA VAL A 145 19.48 -16.42 18.21
C VAL A 145 18.82 -16.70 19.55
N THR A 146 17.77 -15.95 19.90
CA THR A 146 17.15 -16.04 21.24
C THR A 146 15.94 -16.96 21.29
N GLY A 147 15.29 -17.21 20.14
CA GLY A 147 14.05 -18.00 20.06
C GLY A 147 12.84 -17.33 20.73
N GLU A 148 12.97 -16.11 21.26
CA GLU A 148 11.87 -15.37 21.87
C GLU A 148 10.74 -15.15 20.89
N THR A 149 9.50 -15.36 21.36
CA THR A 149 8.28 -15.19 20.56
C THR A 149 7.54 -13.95 21.05
N PRO A 150 7.70 -12.78 20.38
CA PRO A 150 7.13 -11.50 20.84
C PRO A 150 5.61 -11.49 20.93
N PHE A 151 4.94 -12.28 20.11
CA PHE A 151 3.47 -12.41 20.03
C PHE A 151 3.05 -13.84 20.39
N LYS A 152 3.39 -14.27 21.61
CA LYS A 152 3.04 -15.60 22.10
C LYS A 152 1.53 -15.80 22.16
N GLY A 153 1.03 -16.79 21.43
CA GLY A 153 -0.40 -17.10 21.35
C GLY A 153 -1.12 -16.48 20.15
N ASN A 154 -0.51 -15.52 19.45
CA ASN A 154 -1.05 -15.00 18.21
C ASN A 154 -0.48 -15.76 17.01
N LEU A 155 -1.33 -16.07 16.02
CA LEU A 155 -0.86 -16.62 14.75
C LEU A 155 -0.29 -15.49 13.88
N ILE A 156 0.81 -15.76 13.20
CA ILE A 156 1.41 -14.83 12.25
C ILE A 156 1.40 -15.45 10.86
N TYR A 157 0.61 -14.87 9.97
CA TYR A 157 0.48 -15.30 8.58
C TYR A 157 1.53 -14.59 7.73
N VAL A 158 2.44 -15.41 7.18
CA VAL A 158 3.51 -14.95 6.29
C VAL A 158 3.06 -15.17 4.85
N LEU A 159 2.69 -14.09 4.17
CA LEU A 159 2.05 -14.19 2.85
C LEU A 159 2.97 -14.73 1.77
N GLU A 160 4.28 -14.44 1.85
CA GLU A 160 5.30 -14.97 0.94
C GLU A 160 5.34 -16.51 0.88
N SER A 161 4.78 -17.19 1.89
CA SER A 161 4.66 -18.65 1.88
C SER A 161 3.69 -19.19 0.81
N GLY A 162 2.88 -18.32 0.22
CA GLY A 162 1.89 -18.67 -0.80
C GLY A 162 0.63 -19.41 -0.28
N ARG A 163 0.58 -19.74 1.01
CA ARG A 163 -0.49 -20.58 1.59
C ARG A 163 -1.82 -19.87 1.77
N PHE A 164 -1.80 -18.53 1.72
CA PHE A 164 -2.93 -17.67 2.04
C PHE A 164 -3.59 -17.05 0.82
N TYR A 165 -3.25 -17.53 -0.37
CA TYR A 165 -3.81 -17.12 -1.64
C TYR A 165 -4.76 -18.18 -2.16
N ASP A 166 -5.97 -17.77 -2.53
CA ASP A 166 -6.94 -18.61 -3.20
C ASP A 166 -6.90 -18.31 -4.70
N PRO A 167 -6.77 -19.34 -5.57
CA PRO A 167 -6.74 -19.16 -7.03
C PRO A 167 -7.96 -18.46 -7.62
N ALA A 168 -9.10 -18.45 -6.92
CA ALA A 168 -10.30 -17.73 -7.35
C ALA A 168 -10.28 -16.24 -6.99
N TRP A 169 -9.38 -15.81 -6.10
CA TRP A 169 -9.31 -14.44 -5.62
C TRP A 169 -8.05 -13.72 -6.10
N PHE A 170 -8.19 -13.03 -7.21
CA PHE A 170 -7.09 -12.31 -7.82
C PHE A 170 -7.56 -10.98 -8.43
N TYR A 171 -6.62 -10.06 -8.50
CA TYR A 171 -6.73 -8.85 -9.30
C TYR A 171 -6.16 -9.16 -10.69
N ASP A 172 -7.01 -9.10 -11.71
CA ASP A 172 -6.61 -9.26 -13.12
C ASP A 172 -6.31 -7.90 -13.74
N SER A 173 -5.08 -7.74 -14.23
CA SER A 173 -4.70 -6.53 -14.94
C SER A 173 -3.92 -6.93 -16.19
N PRO A 174 -4.29 -6.44 -17.37
CA PRO A 174 -3.58 -6.73 -18.62
C PRO A 174 -2.17 -6.15 -18.68
N LEU A 175 -1.77 -5.34 -17.70
CA LEU A 175 -0.52 -4.58 -17.70
C LEU A 175 0.40 -4.96 -16.54
N PRO A 176 1.67 -4.88 -16.78
CA PRO A 176 2.46 -5.40 -17.88
C PRO A 176 2.67 -6.90 -17.70
N GLN A 177 3.13 -7.57 -18.75
CA GLN A 177 3.53 -8.97 -18.65
C GLN A 177 4.57 -9.15 -17.53
N ARG A 178 4.54 -10.31 -16.91
CA ARG A 178 5.46 -10.74 -15.84
C ARG A 178 6.91 -10.42 -16.19
N PHE A 179 7.57 -9.68 -15.36
CA PHE A 179 9.00 -9.53 -15.34
C PHE A 179 9.45 -9.33 -13.91
N ASP A 180 9.32 -10.36 -13.12
CA ASP A 180 9.87 -10.38 -11.78
C ASP A 180 11.28 -10.99 -11.87
N PRO A 181 12.34 -10.21 -11.57
CA PRO A 181 13.71 -10.74 -11.61
C PRO A 181 13.94 -11.87 -10.60
N ILE A 182 13.12 -11.98 -9.55
CA ILE A 182 13.18 -13.08 -8.57
C ILE A 182 12.70 -14.39 -9.20
N PHE A 183 11.83 -14.33 -10.21
CA PHE A 183 11.32 -15.48 -10.94
C PHE A 183 11.95 -15.66 -12.33
N ALA A 184 13.05 -14.94 -12.62
CA ALA A 184 13.70 -14.97 -13.93
C ALA A 184 14.16 -16.37 -14.34
N GLU A 185 14.54 -17.24 -13.40
CA GLU A 185 14.93 -18.62 -13.69
C GLU A 185 13.77 -19.48 -14.20
N SER A 186 12.56 -19.23 -13.72
CA SER A 186 11.38 -19.95 -14.25
C SER A 186 10.93 -19.45 -15.63
N GLN A 187 11.33 -18.22 -15.99
CA GLN A 187 10.96 -17.58 -17.25
C GLN A 187 11.83 -18.05 -18.43
N THR A 188 13.08 -18.41 -18.21
CA THR A 188 14.01 -18.79 -19.30
C THR A 188 13.63 -20.09 -19.99
N LYS A 189 12.87 -20.97 -19.33
CA LYS A 189 12.40 -22.23 -19.94
C LYS A 189 11.10 -22.08 -20.73
N ASP A 190 10.28 -21.09 -20.39
CA ASP A 190 8.94 -20.90 -20.97
C ASP A 190 8.89 -19.78 -22.02
N PHE A 191 9.93 -18.94 -22.13
CA PHE A 191 9.98 -17.84 -23.11
C PHE A 191 9.95 -18.32 -24.58
N ALA A 192 10.41 -19.53 -24.84
CA ALA A 192 10.39 -20.10 -26.18
C ALA A 192 9.03 -20.68 -26.58
N ASN A 193 8.10 -20.87 -25.63
CA ASN A 193 6.87 -21.64 -25.88
C ASN A 193 5.57 -20.92 -25.56
N ASN A 194 5.54 -19.68 -25.06
CA ASN A 194 4.24 -19.02 -24.99
C ASN A 194 4.16 -17.55 -24.61
N SER A 195 3.41 -16.82 -25.38
CA SER A 195 2.30 -15.95 -25.03
C SER A 195 1.89 -16.07 -23.56
N SER A 196 1.86 -14.93 -22.84
CA SER A 196 1.36 -14.72 -21.50
C SER A 196 0.40 -15.81 -21.02
N LYS A 197 0.85 -16.68 -20.13
CA LYS A 197 -0.07 -17.52 -19.36
C LYS A 197 -1.01 -16.58 -18.62
N ASP A 198 -2.30 -16.88 -18.60
CA ASP A 198 -3.29 -16.07 -17.88
C ASP A 198 -2.89 -15.76 -16.43
N GLU A 199 -2.14 -16.65 -15.81
CA GLU A 199 -1.58 -16.51 -14.47
C GLU A 199 -0.62 -15.32 -14.31
N ASP A 200 0.09 -14.92 -15.38
CA ASP A 200 1.03 -13.78 -15.33
C ASP A 200 0.32 -12.44 -15.20
N ARG A 201 -0.97 -12.38 -15.51
CA ARG A 201 -1.82 -11.22 -15.38
C ARG A 201 -2.48 -11.12 -14.00
N LYS A 202 -2.41 -12.16 -13.19
CA LYS A 202 -3.09 -12.26 -11.91
C LYS A 202 -2.18 -11.87 -10.76
N SER A 203 -2.70 -11.08 -9.84
CA SER A 203 -2.14 -10.86 -8.53
C SER A 203 -3.12 -11.39 -7.51
N PHE A 204 -2.78 -12.50 -6.88
CA PHE A 204 -3.66 -13.15 -5.91
C PHE A 204 -3.69 -12.34 -4.62
N LEU A 205 -4.90 -12.12 -4.09
CA LEU A 205 -5.12 -11.41 -2.84
C LEU A 205 -5.09 -12.39 -1.68
N ALA A 206 -4.46 -12.01 -0.58
CA ALA A 206 -4.47 -12.81 0.63
C ALA A 206 -5.86 -12.78 1.27
N THR A 207 -6.49 -13.93 1.36
CA THR A 207 -7.89 -14.08 1.75
C THR A 207 -8.19 -14.03 3.25
N PRO A 208 -7.24 -14.26 4.18
CA PRO A 208 -7.56 -14.33 5.60
C PRO A 208 -8.20 -13.07 6.18
N LEU A 209 -7.81 -11.88 5.69
CA LEU A 209 -8.33 -10.62 6.21
C LEU A 209 -9.84 -10.45 5.92
N PHE A 210 -10.33 -10.94 4.79
CA PHE A 210 -11.73 -10.74 4.42
C PHE A 210 -12.58 -12.00 4.54
N PHE A 211 -11.98 -13.20 4.58
CA PHE A 211 -12.78 -14.43 4.72
C PHE A 211 -12.67 -15.11 6.09
N ASP A 212 -11.51 -15.02 6.77
CA ASP A 212 -11.33 -15.72 8.02
C ASP A 212 -11.62 -14.87 9.26
N ALA A 213 -11.73 -13.55 9.11
CA ALA A 213 -11.97 -12.61 10.18
C ALA A 213 -13.36 -11.98 10.13
N ASP A 214 -13.93 -11.61 11.28
CA ASP A 214 -15.12 -10.78 11.36
C ASP A 214 -14.84 -9.37 10.83
N PHE A 215 -13.64 -8.88 11.15
CA PHE A 215 -13.07 -7.63 10.63
C PHE A 215 -11.54 -7.66 10.74
N TRP A 216 -10.91 -6.70 10.08
CA TRP A 216 -9.47 -6.50 10.21
C TRP A 216 -9.11 -5.03 10.39
N ILE A 217 -7.94 -4.80 10.97
CA ILE A 217 -7.37 -3.50 11.28
C ILE A 217 -6.07 -3.33 10.48
N ASN A 218 -5.94 -2.20 9.80
CA ASN A 218 -4.74 -1.85 9.04
C ASN A 218 -3.77 -1.03 9.91
N LEU A 219 -2.51 -1.46 9.99
CA LEU A 219 -1.46 -0.82 10.78
C LEU A 219 -0.26 -0.43 9.88
N PRO A 220 -0.43 0.55 8.98
CA PRO A 220 0.63 0.98 8.08
C PRO A 220 1.73 1.76 8.80
N VAL A 221 2.86 1.92 8.10
CA VAL A 221 3.88 2.93 8.34
C VAL A 221 4.03 3.76 7.08
N TYR A 222 4.47 5.00 7.21
CA TYR A 222 4.50 5.93 6.10
C TYR A 222 5.91 6.25 5.61
N THR A 223 6.11 6.04 4.31
CA THR A 223 7.29 6.51 3.59
C THR A 223 6.87 7.17 2.28
N ASP A 224 7.72 8.03 1.72
CA ASP A 224 7.60 8.37 0.32
C ASP A 224 7.83 7.12 -0.55
N HIS A 225 7.37 7.17 -1.80
CA HIS A 225 7.57 6.09 -2.76
C HIS A 225 7.66 6.68 -4.18
N PRO A 226 8.70 6.33 -4.96
CA PRO A 226 8.94 6.97 -6.27
C PRO A 226 7.83 6.76 -7.29
N ILE A 227 7.06 5.68 -7.18
CA ILE A 227 6.00 5.32 -8.13
C ILE A 227 4.59 5.51 -7.56
N LEU A 228 4.42 5.26 -6.26
CA LEU A 228 3.12 5.34 -5.59
C LEU A 228 2.85 6.69 -4.93
N GLY A 229 3.87 7.56 -4.90
CA GLY A 229 3.86 8.81 -4.15
C GLY A 229 4.05 8.58 -2.65
N ILE A 230 3.17 7.81 -2.05
CA ILE A 230 3.24 7.43 -0.65
C ILE A 230 3.01 5.93 -0.49
N ASN A 231 3.82 5.31 0.36
CA ASN A 231 3.57 3.99 0.90
C ASN A 231 2.88 4.20 2.25
N GLY A 232 1.62 3.81 2.35
CA GLY A 232 0.78 4.12 3.50
C GLY A 232 -0.37 3.13 3.66
N ALA A 233 -1.53 3.61 4.07
CA ALA A 233 -2.69 2.79 4.38
C ALA A 233 -3.21 2.00 3.18
N LEU A 234 -3.36 2.65 2.02
CA LEU A 234 -3.84 1.99 0.80
C LEU A 234 -2.88 0.90 0.33
N VAL A 235 -1.59 1.21 0.28
CA VAL A 235 -0.56 0.28 -0.22
C VAL A 235 -0.40 -0.91 0.70
N ASN A 236 -0.46 -0.71 2.02
CA ASN A 236 -0.38 -1.81 2.99
C ASN A 236 -1.57 -2.78 2.88
N ALA A 237 -2.76 -2.26 2.58
CA ALA A 237 -3.96 -3.06 2.41
C ALA A 237 -4.00 -3.83 1.08
N THR A 238 -3.26 -3.39 0.07
CA THR A 238 -3.35 -3.87 -1.31
C THR A 238 -2.07 -4.56 -1.78
N LEU A 239 -1.06 -3.80 -2.27
CA LEU A 239 0.14 -4.39 -2.85
C LEU A 239 0.92 -5.24 -1.84
N TRP A 240 0.98 -4.82 -0.56
CA TRP A 240 1.61 -5.61 0.48
C TRP A 240 0.71 -6.72 1.06
N ASN A 241 -0.44 -6.93 0.44
CA ASN A 241 -1.38 -8.01 0.73
C ASN A 241 -1.66 -8.90 -0.50
N ALA A 242 -0.89 -8.73 -1.56
CA ALA A 242 -1.07 -9.44 -2.82
C ALA A 242 0.24 -10.06 -3.32
N SER A 243 0.11 -11.07 -4.18
CA SER A 243 1.23 -11.69 -4.89
C SER A 243 1.54 -10.95 -6.20
N ASN A 244 2.69 -11.25 -6.80
CA ASN A 244 3.07 -10.81 -8.16
C ASN A 244 2.89 -9.30 -8.39
N THR A 245 3.23 -8.47 -7.40
CA THR A 245 3.00 -7.02 -7.45
C THR A 245 4.12 -6.25 -8.13
N ALA A 246 5.33 -6.82 -8.26
CA ALA A 246 6.46 -6.20 -8.94
C ALA A 246 6.14 -5.80 -10.39
N ARG A 247 5.21 -6.48 -11.04
CA ARG A 247 4.75 -6.19 -12.42
C ARG A 247 4.16 -4.78 -12.57
N PHE A 248 3.59 -4.22 -11.52
CA PHE A 248 2.97 -2.88 -11.57
C PHE A 248 3.98 -1.74 -11.54
N PHE A 249 5.18 -1.97 -10.99
CA PHE A 249 6.19 -0.92 -10.83
C PHE A 249 6.93 -0.52 -12.11
N ARG A 250 6.57 -1.08 -13.25
CA ARG A 250 7.18 -0.76 -14.55
C ARG A 250 6.68 0.52 -15.17
N SER A 251 5.49 0.96 -14.78
CA SER A 251 4.88 2.19 -15.26
C SER A 251 4.31 2.97 -14.07
N PRO A 252 4.59 4.26 -13.94
CA PRO A 252 4.06 5.10 -12.87
C PRO A 252 2.53 5.13 -12.81
N ALA A 253 1.83 4.85 -13.90
CA ALA A 253 0.37 4.80 -13.91
C ALA A 253 -0.20 3.46 -13.42
N ASN A 254 0.53 2.35 -13.62
CA ASN A 254 0.00 1.01 -13.35
C ASN A 254 -0.14 0.71 -11.86
N ALA A 255 0.90 0.95 -11.07
CA ALA A 255 0.86 0.69 -9.63
C ALA A 255 -0.14 1.60 -8.91
N PRO A 256 -0.21 2.92 -9.17
CA PRO A 256 -1.24 3.79 -8.62
C PRO A 256 -2.67 3.33 -8.93
N ALA A 257 -2.95 2.94 -10.17
CA ALA A 257 -4.27 2.43 -10.56
C ALA A 257 -4.61 1.12 -9.86
N ALA A 258 -3.67 0.17 -9.83
CA ALA A 258 -3.86 -1.12 -9.16
C ALA A 258 -4.14 -0.97 -7.65
N VAL A 259 -3.42 -0.07 -6.96
CA VAL A 259 -3.68 0.24 -5.55
C VAL A 259 -5.10 0.76 -5.35
N ALA A 260 -5.53 1.69 -6.18
CA ALA A 260 -6.86 2.27 -6.08
C ALA A 260 -7.96 1.22 -6.34
N GLU A 261 -7.82 0.44 -7.41
CA GLU A 261 -8.78 -0.60 -7.80
C GLU A 261 -8.85 -1.73 -6.77
N MET A 262 -7.71 -2.24 -6.28
CA MET A 262 -7.69 -3.24 -5.21
C MET A 262 -8.30 -2.69 -3.92
N SER A 263 -8.07 -1.41 -3.58
CA SER A 263 -8.66 -0.77 -2.39
C SER A 263 -10.18 -0.67 -2.48
N ALA A 264 -10.73 -0.65 -3.70
CA ALA A 264 -12.16 -0.55 -3.94
C ALA A 264 -12.88 -1.91 -3.92
N ILE A 265 -12.16 -3.04 -3.83
CA ILE A 265 -12.75 -4.38 -3.77
C ILE A 265 -13.72 -4.46 -2.58
N PRO A 266 -15.01 -4.78 -2.82
CA PRO A 266 -16.04 -4.74 -1.77
C PRO A 266 -15.72 -5.66 -0.59
N GLU A 267 -15.24 -6.86 -0.83
CA GLU A 267 -14.95 -7.87 0.20
C GLU A 267 -13.81 -7.40 1.12
N LEU A 268 -12.79 -6.76 0.57
CA LEU A 268 -11.70 -6.18 1.35
C LEU A 268 -12.20 -5.01 2.21
N ARG A 269 -13.06 -4.15 1.64
CA ARG A 269 -13.57 -2.95 2.31
C ARG A 269 -14.58 -3.24 3.39
N GLN A 270 -15.48 -4.20 3.17
CA GLN A 270 -16.56 -4.53 4.12
C GLN A 270 -16.03 -4.99 5.48
N THR A 271 -14.89 -5.67 5.46
CA THR A 271 -14.22 -6.19 6.66
C THR A 271 -13.12 -5.27 7.20
N TRP A 272 -12.72 -4.23 6.44
CA TRP A 272 -11.75 -3.24 6.90
C TRP A 272 -12.37 -2.28 7.91
N MET A 273 -12.14 -2.53 9.20
CA MET A 273 -12.77 -1.77 10.27
C MET A 273 -12.26 -0.32 10.33
N PHE A 274 -10.96 -0.15 10.41
CA PHE A 274 -10.25 1.14 10.36
C PHE A 274 -8.76 0.94 10.14
N THR A 275 -8.08 2.05 9.89
CA THR A 275 -6.62 2.15 9.91
C THR A 275 -6.19 2.86 11.19
N ILE A 276 -5.19 2.32 11.90
CA ILE A 276 -4.51 2.98 13.00
C ILE A 276 -3.01 2.99 12.73
N THR A 277 -2.38 4.16 12.90
CA THR A 277 -0.96 4.34 12.60
C THR A 277 -0.28 5.19 13.66
N SER A 278 0.99 4.89 13.89
CA SER A 278 1.89 5.72 14.69
C SER A 278 2.77 6.56 13.79
N LEU A 279 2.94 7.83 14.18
CA LEU A 279 3.88 8.74 13.55
C LEU A 279 5.24 8.75 14.29
N GLU A 280 5.49 7.77 15.15
CA GLU A 280 6.79 7.56 15.81
C GLU A 280 7.93 7.57 14.79
N HIS A 281 7.69 6.96 13.62
CA HIS A 281 8.62 7.01 12.50
C HIS A 281 7.86 7.15 11.20
N TYR A 282 8.25 8.13 10.39
CA TYR A 282 7.88 8.22 8.99
C TYR A 282 9.04 8.81 8.18
N GLN A 283 9.14 8.44 6.91
CA GLN A 283 10.26 8.82 6.06
C GLN A 283 9.80 9.69 4.90
N TYR A 284 10.56 10.73 4.58
CA TYR A 284 10.18 11.71 3.58
C TYR A 284 11.02 11.65 2.29
N ILE A 285 12.16 10.91 2.29
CA ILE A 285 13.01 10.70 1.12
C ILE A 285 13.59 9.29 1.13
N GLY A 286 13.65 8.66 -0.05
CA GLY A 286 14.35 7.39 -0.30
C GLY A 286 13.55 6.14 0.06
N GLY A 287 12.23 6.28 0.30
CA GLY A 287 11.38 5.11 0.52
C GLY A 287 11.27 4.19 -0.71
N PRO A 288 10.74 2.98 -0.51
CA PRO A 288 10.20 2.45 0.75
C PRO A 288 11.24 1.92 1.75
N PHE A 289 12.53 1.81 1.39
CA PHE A 289 13.55 1.26 2.29
C PHE A 289 13.96 2.27 3.36
N PHE A 290 14.17 1.78 4.58
CA PHE A 290 14.52 2.64 5.71
C PHE A 290 15.83 3.40 5.52
N ASN A 291 15.78 4.71 5.74
CA ASN A 291 16.94 5.59 5.80
C ASN A 291 16.77 6.58 6.95
N SER A 292 17.57 6.42 8.00
CA SER A 292 17.49 7.22 9.22
C SER A 292 17.75 8.73 9.01
N LEU A 293 18.52 9.09 7.96
CA LEU A 293 18.81 10.50 7.66
C LEU A 293 17.59 11.28 7.21
N TYR A 294 16.61 10.60 6.63
CA TYR A 294 15.41 11.20 6.03
C TYR A 294 14.13 10.77 6.73
N SER A 295 14.24 10.33 7.97
CA SER A 295 13.10 9.99 8.82
C SER A 295 12.75 11.13 9.78
N LYS A 296 11.52 11.16 10.23
CA LYS A 296 10.96 12.07 11.23
C LYS A 296 10.24 11.25 12.30
N THR A 297 10.12 11.86 13.47
CA THR A 297 9.41 11.32 14.63
C THR A 297 8.41 12.35 15.12
N GLU A 298 7.15 11.96 15.25
CA GLU A 298 6.11 12.73 15.92
C GLU A 298 5.37 11.84 16.91
N PRO A 299 5.11 12.32 18.14
CA PRO A 299 4.48 11.50 19.18
C PRO A 299 2.95 11.48 19.01
N LEU A 300 2.49 11.00 17.84
CA LEU A 300 1.08 10.99 17.47
C LEU A 300 0.63 9.60 17.01
N LEU A 301 -0.59 9.26 17.41
CA LEU A 301 -1.37 8.17 16.84
C LEU A 301 -2.54 8.74 16.07
N TRP A 302 -2.82 8.18 14.89
CA TRP A 302 -4.01 8.49 14.11
C TRP A 302 -4.85 7.24 13.89
N LEU A 303 -6.18 7.40 13.98
CA LEU A 303 -7.16 6.38 13.63
C LEU A 303 -8.20 6.99 12.70
N SER A 304 -8.54 6.31 11.60
CA SER A 304 -9.64 6.72 10.71
C SER A 304 -10.20 5.52 9.94
N THR A 305 -11.45 5.65 9.54
CA THR A 305 -12.10 4.73 8.59
C THR A 305 -11.87 5.13 7.13
N ASP A 306 -11.25 6.29 6.90
CA ASP A 306 -10.90 6.80 5.57
C ASP A 306 -9.37 6.67 5.35
N PRO A 307 -8.91 5.62 4.65
CA PRO A 307 -7.49 5.42 4.40
C PRO A 307 -6.91 6.47 3.44
N VAL A 308 -7.72 7.01 2.51
CA VAL A 308 -7.31 8.05 1.57
C VAL A 308 -7.04 9.36 2.31
N MET A 309 -7.86 9.71 3.29
CA MET A 309 -7.65 10.88 4.13
C MET A 309 -6.36 10.77 4.94
N LEU A 310 -6.09 9.62 5.56
CA LEU A 310 -4.84 9.40 6.30
C LEU A 310 -3.63 9.52 5.39
N ASP A 311 -3.66 8.87 4.23
CA ASP A 311 -2.57 8.92 3.25
C ASP A 311 -2.38 10.35 2.71
N SER A 312 -3.46 11.10 2.48
CA SER A 312 -3.40 12.50 2.03
C SER A 312 -2.80 13.45 3.07
N LEU A 313 -3.17 13.28 4.34
CA LEU A 313 -2.58 14.04 5.44
C LEU A 313 -1.08 13.71 5.59
N MET A 314 -0.71 12.46 5.46
CA MET A 314 0.69 12.05 5.53
C MET A 314 1.49 12.54 4.33
N ARG A 315 0.93 12.50 3.12
CA ARG A 315 1.56 13.12 1.94
C ARG A 315 1.87 14.60 2.19
N ALA A 316 0.91 15.34 2.73
CA ALA A 316 1.13 16.75 3.05
C ALA A 316 2.24 16.96 4.11
N LYS A 317 2.34 16.08 5.13
CA LYS A 317 3.44 16.12 6.12
C LYS A 317 4.79 15.78 5.48
N ILE A 318 4.84 14.74 4.66
CA ILE A 318 6.05 14.34 3.93
C ILE A 318 6.50 15.46 3.00
N ASP A 319 5.60 16.06 2.21
CA ASP A 319 5.92 17.18 1.32
C ASP A 319 6.43 18.42 2.09
N ARG A 320 5.85 18.69 3.27
CA ARG A 320 6.38 19.74 4.14
C ARG A 320 7.80 19.43 4.62
N ALA A 321 8.07 18.18 5.02
CA ALA A 321 9.40 17.78 5.45
C ALA A 321 10.41 17.86 4.29
N ARG A 322 10.01 17.45 3.08
CA ARG A 322 10.82 17.58 1.87
C ARG A 322 11.20 19.01 1.60
N ARG A 323 10.24 19.93 1.53
CA ARG A 323 10.51 21.38 1.31
C ARG A 323 11.42 21.98 2.36
N LEU A 324 11.21 21.67 3.64
CA LEU A 324 12.06 22.19 4.73
C LEU A 324 13.53 21.71 4.64
N ASN A 325 13.79 20.64 3.89
CA ASN A 325 15.12 20.08 3.69
C ASN A 325 15.62 20.28 2.23
N GLY A 326 15.00 21.17 1.46
CA GLY A 326 15.45 21.53 0.11
C GLY A 326 15.10 20.53 -0.98
N PHE A 327 14.15 19.63 -0.75
CA PHE A 327 13.69 18.66 -1.75
C PHE A 327 12.36 19.11 -2.36
N GLU A 328 12.12 18.66 -3.59
CA GLU A 328 10.83 18.85 -4.26
C GLU A 328 9.72 18.03 -3.60
N ASN A 329 8.48 18.46 -3.77
CA ASN A 329 7.32 17.68 -3.37
C ASN A 329 7.27 16.33 -4.10
N ILE A 330 6.49 15.40 -3.57
CA ILE A 330 6.09 14.20 -4.31
C ILE A 330 5.38 14.66 -5.59
N SER A 331 5.74 14.04 -6.73
CA SER A 331 5.19 14.41 -8.03
C SER A 331 3.65 14.38 -8.03
N GLU A 332 3.05 15.43 -8.58
CA GLU A 332 1.60 15.51 -8.77
C GLU A 332 1.08 14.58 -9.88
N GLU A 333 1.97 14.06 -10.73
CA GLU A 333 1.64 13.07 -11.73
C GLU A 333 1.28 11.70 -11.12
N ILE A 334 1.73 11.45 -9.88
CA ILE A 334 1.41 10.23 -9.14
C ILE A 334 0.04 10.39 -8.49
N ARG A 335 -0.97 9.76 -9.06
CA ARG A 335 -2.39 9.96 -8.74
C ARG A 335 -3.04 8.82 -7.97
N THR A 336 -2.29 8.13 -7.13
CA THR A 336 -2.82 7.00 -6.34
C THR A 336 -4.03 7.40 -5.48
N LEU A 337 -3.94 8.53 -4.81
CA LEU A 337 -4.98 9.02 -3.89
C LEU A 337 -6.22 9.51 -4.65
N GLU A 338 -6.01 10.24 -5.75
CA GLU A 338 -7.08 10.75 -6.61
C GLU A 338 -7.83 9.59 -7.31
N PHE A 339 -7.15 8.54 -7.74
CA PHE A 339 -7.78 7.34 -8.27
C PHE A 339 -8.63 6.65 -7.19
N ALA A 340 -8.11 6.49 -5.98
CA ALA A 340 -8.86 5.91 -4.87
C ALA A 340 -10.08 6.75 -4.48
N GLU A 341 -9.97 8.09 -4.47
CA GLU A 341 -11.12 8.99 -4.26
C GLU A 341 -12.17 8.83 -5.36
N THR A 342 -11.74 8.75 -6.62
CA THR A 342 -12.65 8.55 -7.77
C THR A 342 -13.45 7.24 -7.65
N LEU A 343 -12.84 6.20 -7.09
CA LEU A 343 -13.47 4.90 -6.83
C LEU A 343 -14.28 4.88 -5.51
N GLY A 344 -14.40 6.01 -4.81
CA GLY A 344 -15.18 6.12 -3.59
C GLY A 344 -14.54 5.45 -2.37
N VAL A 345 -13.22 5.23 -2.38
CA VAL A 345 -12.50 4.60 -1.25
C VAL A 345 -12.39 5.56 -0.06
N GLY A 346 -12.25 6.86 -0.32
CA GLY A 346 -12.14 7.90 0.70
C GLY A 346 -12.00 9.28 0.07
N SER A 347 -11.46 10.25 0.81
CA SER A 347 -11.37 11.64 0.37
C SER A 347 -9.97 12.22 0.46
N THR A 348 -9.54 12.92 -0.59
CA THR A 348 -8.27 13.68 -0.64
C THR A 348 -8.40 15.11 -0.08
N ARG A 349 -9.58 15.53 0.36
CA ARG A 349 -9.89 16.91 0.75
C ARG A 349 -9.38 17.26 2.15
N ILE A 350 -8.06 17.28 2.35
CA ILE A 350 -7.40 17.53 3.65
C ILE A 350 -7.81 18.84 4.32
N LYS A 351 -8.17 19.89 3.55
CA LYS A 351 -8.67 21.16 4.09
C LYS A 351 -10.01 21.02 4.83
N LYS A 352 -10.73 19.95 4.59
CA LYS A 352 -12.01 19.62 5.24
C LYS A 352 -11.86 18.49 6.26
N ALA A 353 -10.63 18.01 6.51
CA ALA A 353 -10.39 16.95 7.48
C ALA A 353 -10.90 17.37 8.86
N ASN A 354 -11.69 16.50 9.47
CA ASN A 354 -12.17 16.65 10.84
C ASN A 354 -11.23 15.88 11.77
N ILE A 355 -10.22 16.58 12.33
CA ILE A 355 -9.27 15.98 13.28
C ILE A 355 -9.82 16.18 14.70
N ILE A 356 -10.05 15.08 15.40
CA ILE A 356 -10.60 15.03 16.75
C ILE A 356 -9.50 14.58 17.71
N GLU A 357 -9.12 15.48 18.63
CA GLU A 357 -8.15 15.16 19.67
C GLU A 357 -8.78 14.22 20.71
N VAL A 358 -8.05 13.16 21.03
CA VAL A 358 -8.41 12.16 22.04
C VAL A 358 -7.39 12.20 23.17
N ASN A 359 -7.87 12.55 24.37
CA ASN A 359 -7.04 12.73 25.57
C ASN A 359 -6.71 11.42 26.29
#